data_c2108de391ab58c896de33960bd64109
#
_entry.id   c2108de391ab58c896de33960bd64109
#
_cell.length_a   1.000
_cell.length_b   1.000
_cell.length_c   1.000
_cell.angle_alpha   90.00
_cell.angle_beta   90.00
_cell.angle_gamma   90.00
#
_symmetry.space_group_name_H-M   'P 1'
#
loop_
_entity.id
_entity.type
_entity.pdbx_description
1 polymer ?
#
loop_
_entity_poly.entity_id
_entity_poly.type
_entity_poly.pdbx_seq_one_letter_code
_entity_poly.pdbx_strand_id
1 'polypeptide(L)'
;PAGRMTALMGPSGSGKTTLLDVLAGRKTSGAIEGEVLFAGQKLARGALRNLTGYVEQFDTLIGELSVKQMLMYTAELKLPPATSRADKEVRVQRVITKLGLEGCADTTIGNVLQRGISGGQAKRVNIALALITQPRVLFLDEPTSGLDSHMANEVVQSLHALLAEGRTIVCTIHSPTSKAFALFDDLLVLKEGKLAFGGP
;
A
#
# COMPACT_ATOMS: atom_id res chain seq x y z
N PRO A 1 0.09 -10.20 13.68
CA PRO A 1 1.48 -10.25 14.12
C PRO A 1 2.35 -9.32 13.29
N ALA A 2 3.45 -8.80 13.84
CA ALA A 2 4.39 -7.97 13.09
C ALA A 2 5.16 -8.81 12.05
N GLY A 3 5.51 -8.20 10.92
CA GLY A 3 6.29 -8.86 9.87
C GLY A 3 5.50 -9.90 9.06
N ARG A 4 4.17 -9.79 9.01
CA ARG A 4 3.30 -10.71 8.25
C ARG A 4 2.48 -9.97 7.20
N MET A 5 2.13 -10.69 6.15
CA MET A 5 1.26 -10.21 5.08
C MET A 5 -0.08 -10.95 5.10
N THR A 6 -1.17 -10.21 5.27
CA THR A 6 -2.53 -10.74 5.37
C THR A 6 -3.32 -10.42 4.10
N ALA A 7 -3.91 -11.43 3.49
CA ALA A 7 -4.89 -11.29 2.41
C ALA A 7 -6.30 -11.10 2.99
N LEU A 8 -6.97 -10.05 2.58
CA LEU A 8 -8.40 -9.83 2.87
C LEU A 8 -9.21 -10.10 1.60
N MET A 9 -9.90 -11.21 1.57
CA MET A 9 -10.62 -11.71 0.39
C MET A 9 -12.14 -11.75 0.63
N GLY A 10 -12.88 -11.89 -0.44
CA GLY A 10 -14.35 -12.01 -0.42
C GLY A 10 -14.97 -11.40 -1.67
N PRO A 11 -16.26 -11.67 -1.95
CA PRO A 11 -16.95 -11.12 -3.11
C PRO A 11 -17.03 -9.58 -3.07
N SER A 12 -17.34 -8.97 -4.21
CA SER A 12 -17.61 -7.53 -4.28
C SER A 12 -18.76 -7.17 -3.33
N GLY A 13 -18.64 -6.03 -2.63
CA GLY A 13 -19.62 -5.59 -1.66
C GLY A 13 -19.57 -6.32 -0.30
N SER A 14 -18.64 -7.26 -0.07
CA SER A 14 -18.53 -7.96 1.23
C SER A 14 -17.97 -7.10 2.37
N GLY A 15 -17.57 -5.85 2.11
CA GLY A 15 -17.09 -4.91 3.11
C GLY A 15 -15.56 -4.84 3.28
N LYS A 16 -14.76 -5.42 2.37
CA LYS A 16 -13.29 -5.43 2.43
C LYS A 16 -12.68 -4.04 2.59
N THR A 17 -12.95 -3.13 1.65
CA THR A 17 -12.49 -1.73 1.68
C THR A 17 -12.97 -1.02 2.93
N THR A 18 -14.23 -1.24 3.34
CA THR A 18 -14.78 -0.64 4.56
C THR A 18 -14.02 -1.09 5.81
N LEU A 19 -13.72 -2.39 5.92
CA LEU A 19 -12.91 -2.91 7.03
C LEU A 19 -11.49 -2.32 7.00
N LEU A 20 -10.88 -2.26 5.82
CA LEU A 20 -9.55 -1.69 5.65
C LEU A 20 -9.52 -0.21 6.09
N ASP A 21 -10.52 0.58 5.69
CA ASP A 21 -10.67 1.99 6.10
C ASP A 21 -10.84 2.15 7.62
N VAL A 22 -11.63 1.26 8.26
CA VAL A 22 -11.80 1.25 9.72
C VAL A 22 -10.47 0.97 10.40
N LEU A 23 -9.74 -0.07 9.97
CA LEU A 23 -8.45 -0.45 10.54
C LEU A 23 -7.40 0.65 10.34
N ALA A 24 -7.40 1.33 9.19
CA ALA A 24 -6.51 2.44 8.90
C ALA A 24 -6.92 3.76 9.59
N GLY A 25 -8.06 3.81 10.29
CA GLY A 25 -8.60 5.02 10.91
C GLY A 25 -9.07 6.08 9.92
N ARG A 26 -9.39 5.69 8.68
CA ARG A 26 -9.84 6.58 7.58
C ARG A 26 -11.36 6.74 7.52
N LYS A 27 -12.11 5.80 8.09
CA LYS A 27 -13.57 5.86 8.09
C LYS A 27 -14.08 7.06 8.86
N THR A 28 -14.85 7.93 8.20
CA THR A 28 -15.36 9.20 8.76
C THR A 28 -16.88 9.22 8.94
N SER A 29 -17.58 8.24 8.37
CA SER A 29 -19.06 8.17 8.40
C SER A 29 -19.54 6.82 8.91
N GLY A 30 -20.71 6.78 9.54
CA GLY A 30 -21.30 5.60 10.15
C GLY A 30 -20.86 5.40 11.61
N ALA A 31 -21.49 4.44 12.29
CA ALA A 31 -21.11 4.02 13.64
C ALA A 31 -20.00 2.96 13.55
N ILE A 32 -18.98 3.12 14.38
CA ILE A 32 -17.92 2.12 14.56
C ILE A 32 -18.02 1.62 15.98
N GLU A 33 -18.29 0.33 16.16
CA GLU A 33 -18.33 -0.35 17.45
C GLU A 33 -17.14 -1.30 17.57
N GLY A 34 -16.62 -1.43 18.81
CA GLY A 34 -15.44 -2.24 19.08
C GLY A 34 -14.15 -1.45 19.16
N GLU A 35 -13.02 -2.13 19.14
CA GLU A 35 -11.70 -1.54 19.32
C GLU A 35 -10.73 -2.02 18.25
N VAL A 36 -9.90 -1.09 17.75
CA VAL A 36 -8.74 -1.41 16.89
C VAL A 36 -7.48 -1.23 17.72
N LEU A 37 -6.72 -2.32 17.88
CA LEU A 37 -5.52 -2.36 18.69
C LEU A 37 -4.28 -2.60 17.82
N PHE A 38 -3.25 -1.80 18.04
CA PHE A 38 -1.93 -1.98 17.46
C PHE A 38 -0.95 -2.42 18.54
N ALA A 39 -0.39 -3.61 18.42
CA ALA A 39 0.41 -4.25 19.48
C ALA A 39 -0.30 -4.26 20.85
N GLY A 40 -1.61 -4.51 20.85
CA GLY A 40 -2.44 -4.53 22.07
C GLY A 40 -2.79 -3.16 22.64
N GLN A 41 -2.45 -2.07 21.97
CA GLN A 41 -2.71 -0.70 22.44
C GLN A 41 -3.64 0.05 21.49
N LYS A 42 -4.58 0.82 22.06
CA LYS A 42 -5.41 1.76 21.32
C LYS A 42 -4.62 3.02 21.03
N LEU A 43 -4.47 3.36 19.76
CA LEU A 43 -3.72 4.53 19.34
C LEU A 43 -4.63 5.76 19.12
N ALA A 44 -4.12 6.94 19.50
CA ALA A 44 -4.73 8.20 19.10
C ALA A 44 -4.61 8.39 17.57
N ARG A 45 -5.56 9.11 16.94
CA ARG A 45 -5.58 9.33 15.48
C ARG A 45 -4.26 9.88 14.90
N GLY A 46 -3.58 10.78 15.63
CA GLY A 46 -2.30 11.33 15.21
C GLY A 46 -1.19 10.27 15.14
N ALA A 47 -1.08 9.43 16.18
CA ALA A 47 -0.13 8.33 16.24
C ALA A 47 -0.42 7.29 15.14
N LEU A 48 -1.71 7.01 14.89
CA LEU A 48 -2.13 6.07 13.85
C LEU A 48 -1.67 6.53 12.46
N ARG A 49 -1.84 7.82 12.12
CA ARG A 49 -1.39 8.39 10.84
C ARG A 49 0.12 8.26 10.60
N ASN A 50 0.92 8.34 11.66
CA ASN A 50 2.37 8.19 11.57
C ASN A 50 2.80 6.71 11.47
N LEU A 51 1.98 5.82 12.01
CA LEU A 51 2.27 4.39 12.04
C LEU A 51 1.81 3.67 10.77
N THR A 52 0.75 4.16 10.11
CA THR A 52 0.09 3.49 8.98
C THR A 52 0.34 4.21 7.66
N GLY A 53 0.47 3.44 6.59
CA GLY A 53 0.38 3.90 5.22
C GLY A 53 -0.86 3.28 4.56
N TYR A 54 -1.47 4.00 3.63
CA TYR A 54 -2.62 3.52 2.87
C TYR A 54 -2.38 3.72 1.37
N VAL A 55 -2.64 2.68 0.59
CA VAL A 55 -2.58 2.70 -0.88
C VAL A 55 -3.99 2.45 -1.39
N GLU A 56 -4.52 3.41 -2.13
CA GLU A 56 -5.87 3.34 -2.70
C GLU A 56 -5.92 2.44 -3.94
N GLN A 57 -7.10 1.94 -4.26
CA GLN A 57 -7.34 1.08 -5.43
C GLN A 57 -6.98 1.81 -6.73
N PHE A 58 -7.36 3.07 -6.85
CA PHE A 58 -7.08 3.88 -8.03
C PHE A 58 -5.80 4.70 -7.87
N ASP A 59 -5.05 4.79 -8.96
CA ASP A 59 -3.80 5.53 -8.99
C ASP A 59 -4.07 7.03 -9.03
N THR A 60 -3.56 7.77 -8.05
CA THR A 60 -3.67 9.24 -7.97
C THR A 60 -2.35 9.89 -8.36
N LEU A 61 -1.79 9.47 -9.51
CA LEU A 61 -0.49 9.93 -9.99
C LEU A 61 -0.66 11.15 -10.93
N ILE A 62 0.29 12.08 -10.85
CA ILE A 62 0.34 13.25 -11.74
C ILE A 62 1.15 12.85 -12.98
N GLY A 63 0.47 12.70 -14.11
CA GLY A 63 1.04 12.15 -15.33
C GLY A 63 2.20 12.95 -15.93
N GLU A 64 2.24 14.26 -15.71
CA GLU A 64 3.25 15.18 -16.23
C GLU A 64 4.60 15.08 -15.48
N LEU A 65 4.60 14.47 -14.30
CA LEU A 65 5.80 14.31 -13.49
C LEU A 65 6.53 13.02 -13.83
N SER A 66 7.86 13.01 -13.63
CA SER A 66 8.60 11.77 -13.55
C SER A 66 8.34 11.06 -12.22
N VAL A 67 8.60 9.75 -12.17
CA VAL A 67 8.48 8.96 -10.93
C VAL A 67 9.25 9.62 -9.78
N LYS A 68 10.51 10.00 -10.02
CA LYS A 68 11.36 10.65 -9.03
C LYS A 68 10.79 12.00 -8.57
N GLN A 69 10.29 12.82 -9.50
CA GLN A 69 9.66 14.08 -9.16
C GLN A 69 8.43 13.89 -8.28
N MET A 70 7.55 12.96 -8.63
CA MET A 70 6.35 12.63 -7.84
C MET A 70 6.70 12.22 -6.41
N LEU A 71 7.71 11.37 -6.25
CA LEU A 71 8.20 10.93 -4.93
C LEU A 71 8.84 12.08 -4.15
N MET A 72 9.61 12.97 -4.81
CA MET A 72 10.19 14.14 -4.16
C MET A 72 9.12 15.12 -3.68
N TYR A 73 8.10 15.42 -4.50
CA TYR A 73 6.95 16.23 -4.04
C TYR A 73 6.27 15.63 -2.81
N THR A 74 6.06 14.31 -2.83
CA THR A 74 5.48 13.62 -1.67
C THR A 74 6.37 13.72 -0.43
N ALA A 75 7.68 13.61 -0.59
CA ALA A 75 8.63 13.76 0.50
C ALA A 75 8.61 15.20 1.08
N GLU A 76 8.53 16.22 0.21
CA GLU A 76 8.41 17.62 0.64
C GLU A 76 7.14 17.88 1.45
N LEU A 77 6.01 17.29 1.05
CA LEU A 77 4.71 17.52 1.69
C LEU A 77 4.49 16.69 2.97
N LYS A 78 5.01 15.45 3.01
CA LYS A 78 4.70 14.51 4.10
C LYS A 78 5.78 14.42 5.18
N LEU A 79 7.02 14.76 4.87
CA LEU A 79 8.10 14.68 5.87
C LEU A 79 8.18 15.97 6.69
N PRO A 80 8.66 15.90 7.94
CA PRO A 80 8.81 17.06 8.80
C PRO A 80 9.62 18.18 8.10
N PRO A 81 9.26 19.46 8.28
CA PRO A 81 9.98 20.57 7.69
C PRO A 81 11.47 20.62 8.05
N ALA A 82 11.83 20.08 9.22
CA ALA A 82 13.22 19.97 9.67
C ALA A 82 14.05 18.92 8.90
N THR A 83 13.42 18.04 8.09
CA THR A 83 14.14 17.06 7.28
C THR A 83 14.85 17.78 6.13
N SER A 84 16.17 17.67 6.06
CA SER A 84 16.94 18.30 5.01
C SER A 84 16.57 17.76 3.62
N ARG A 85 16.80 18.57 2.58
CA ARG A 85 16.58 18.15 1.20
C ARG A 85 17.41 16.91 0.84
N ALA A 86 18.66 16.87 1.28
CA ALA A 86 19.53 15.72 1.06
C ALA A 86 18.98 14.44 1.70
N ASP A 87 18.45 14.51 2.93
CA ASP A 87 17.83 13.37 3.59
C ASP A 87 16.56 12.90 2.87
N LYS A 88 15.77 13.84 2.33
CA LYS A 88 14.59 13.52 1.51
C LYS A 88 15.00 12.81 0.23
N GLU A 89 16.04 13.28 -0.46
CA GLU A 89 16.59 12.66 -1.68
C GLU A 89 17.09 11.23 -1.39
N VAL A 90 17.85 11.02 -0.31
CA VAL A 90 18.31 9.70 0.13
C VAL A 90 17.12 8.77 0.40
N ARG A 91 16.06 9.28 1.04
CA ARG A 91 14.85 8.51 1.32
C ARG A 91 14.12 8.12 0.05
N VAL A 92 13.94 9.05 -0.88
CA VAL A 92 13.31 8.80 -2.18
C VAL A 92 14.10 7.75 -2.95
N GLN A 93 15.44 7.89 -3.04
CA GLN A 93 16.27 6.90 -3.72
C GLN A 93 16.15 5.51 -3.10
N ARG A 94 16.15 5.42 -1.78
CA ARG A 94 15.94 4.14 -1.07
C ARG A 94 14.61 3.48 -1.43
N VAL A 95 13.53 4.26 -1.53
CA VAL A 95 12.20 3.73 -1.89
C VAL A 95 12.17 3.29 -3.36
N ILE A 96 12.79 4.05 -4.26
CA ILE A 96 12.95 3.69 -5.68
C ILE A 96 13.62 2.32 -5.80
N THR A 97 14.76 2.14 -5.15
CA THR A 97 15.52 0.88 -5.17
C THR A 97 14.71 -0.29 -4.57
N LYS A 98 14.03 -0.08 -3.45
CA LYS A 98 13.23 -1.13 -2.81
C LYS A 98 12.11 -1.67 -3.70
N LEU A 99 11.57 -0.86 -4.57
CA LEU A 99 10.44 -1.25 -5.42
C LEU A 99 10.85 -1.53 -6.87
N GLY A 100 12.17 -1.57 -7.17
CA GLY A 100 12.68 -1.84 -8.50
C GLY A 100 12.22 -0.82 -9.53
N LEU A 101 12.27 0.47 -9.16
CA LEU A 101 11.83 1.58 -10.00
C LEU A 101 13.00 2.36 -10.62
N GLU A 102 14.25 1.90 -10.44
CA GLU A 102 15.45 2.60 -10.93
C GLU A 102 15.40 2.82 -12.44
N GLY A 103 14.98 1.80 -13.19
CA GLY A 103 14.92 1.87 -14.66
C GLY A 103 13.89 2.84 -15.20
N CYS A 104 12.95 3.33 -14.37
CA CYS A 104 11.92 4.29 -14.77
C CYS A 104 11.87 5.55 -13.90
N ALA A 105 12.86 5.76 -13.03
CA ALA A 105 12.86 6.86 -12.06
C ALA A 105 12.70 8.24 -12.73
N ASP A 106 13.34 8.45 -13.85
CA ASP A 106 13.30 9.70 -14.62
C ASP A 106 12.25 9.67 -15.75
N THR A 107 11.54 8.55 -15.92
CA THR A 107 10.47 8.41 -16.91
C THR A 107 9.22 9.14 -16.42
N THR A 108 8.57 9.89 -17.33
CA THR A 108 7.28 10.54 -17.08
C THR A 108 6.23 9.46 -16.78
N ILE A 109 5.40 9.70 -15.77
CA ILE A 109 4.34 8.75 -15.35
C ILE A 109 3.37 8.50 -16.50
N GLY A 110 3.00 9.55 -17.23
CA GLY A 110 2.08 9.47 -18.36
C GLY A 110 0.60 9.57 -17.96
N ASN A 111 -0.23 9.72 -18.95
CA ASN A 111 -1.68 9.80 -18.82
C ASN A 111 -2.35 9.12 -20.03
N VAL A 112 -3.68 9.24 -20.14
CA VAL A 112 -4.45 8.61 -21.23
C VAL A 112 -3.99 9.06 -22.64
N LEU A 113 -3.44 10.26 -22.75
CA LEU A 113 -3.00 10.86 -24.01
C LEU A 113 -1.50 10.68 -24.27
N GLN A 114 -0.71 10.53 -23.22
CA GLN A 114 0.74 10.43 -23.29
C GLN A 114 1.21 9.14 -22.63
N ARG A 115 1.86 8.29 -23.42
CA ARG A 115 2.44 7.03 -22.91
C ARG A 115 3.54 7.34 -21.86
N GLY A 116 3.52 6.60 -20.77
CA GLY A 116 4.49 6.70 -19.68
C GLY A 116 4.91 5.34 -19.16
N ILE A 117 4.96 5.20 -17.85
CA ILE A 117 5.32 3.96 -17.17
C ILE A 117 4.25 2.86 -17.34
N SER A 118 4.61 1.59 -17.10
CA SER A 118 3.66 0.47 -17.16
C SER A 118 2.68 0.48 -15.97
N GLY A 119 1.54 -0.21 -16.10
CA GLY A 119 0.56 -0.34 -15.00
C GLY A 119 1.18 -0.94 -13.72
N GLY A 120 2.02 -1.95 -13.84
CA GLY A 120 2.74 -2.52 -12.70
C GLY A 120 3.75 -1.54 -12.07
N GLN A 121 4.42 -0.71 -12.88
CA GLN A 121 5.26 0.37 -12.37
C GLN A 121 4.42 1.45 -11.68
N ALA A 122 3.28 1.84 -12.22
CA ALA A 122 2.37 2.80 -11.60
C ALA A 122 1.86 2.33 -10.23
N LYS A 123 1.49 1.06 -10.10
CA LYS A 123 1.13 0.46 -8.80
C LYS A 123 2.29 0.50 -7.81
N ARG A 124 3.51 0.16 -8.24
CA ARG A 124 4.70 0.28 -7.38
C ARG A 124 5.01 1.73 -7.00
N VAL A 125 4.76 2.70 -7.88
CA VAL A 125 4.89 4.13 -7.54
C VAL A 125 3.87 4.53 -6.46
N ASN A 126 2.61 4.09 -6.53
CA ASN A 126 1.63 4.34 -5.47
C ASN A 126 2.05 3.74 -4.12
N ILE A 127 2.59 2.53 -4.12
CA ILE A 127 3.18 1.92 -2.91
C ILE A 127 4.36 2.77 -2.42
N ALA A 128 5.21 3.26 -3.33
CA ALA A 128 6.33 4.13 -3.00
C ALA A 128 5.90 5.42 -2.29
N LEU A 129 4.82 6.07 -2.75
CA LEU A 129 4.26 7.26 -2.12
C LEU A 129 3.85 7.02 -0.66
N ALA A 130 3.30 5.85 -0.36
CA ALA A 130 2.96 5.47 1.00
C ALA A 130 4.20 5.16 1.85
N LEU A 131 5.27 4.62 1.24
CA LEU A 131 6.51 4.24 1.94
C LEU A 131 7.41 5.44 2.31
N ILE A 132 7.20 6.62 1.74
CA ILE A 132 7.99 7.83 2.03
C ILE A 132 7.99 8.16 3.53
N THR A 133 6.88 7.97 4.22
CA THR A 133 6.74 8.21 5.66
C THR A 133 7.24 7.04 6.53
N GLN A 134 7.70 5.95 5.91
CA GLN A 134 8.18 4.72 6.59
C GLN A 134 7.15 4.12 7.56
N PRO A 135 5.92 3.85 7.13
CA PRO A 135 4.91 3.27 8.00
C PRO A 135 5.31 1.88 8.47
N ARG A 136 4.88 1.51 9.68
CA ARG A 136 5.04 0.15 10.24
C ARG A 136 3.96 -0.80 9.73
N VAL A 137 2.77 -0.27 9.46
CA VAL A 137 1.64 -1.02 8.91
C VAL A 137 1.24 -0.40 7.59
N LEU A 138 1.10 -1.24 6.56
CA LEU A 138 0.70 -0.82 5.23
C LEU A 138 -0.63 -1.48 4.86
N PHE A 139 -1.63 -0.65 4.58
CA PHE A 139 -2.92 -1.06 4.06
C PHE A 139 -2.99 -0.80 2.56
N LEU A 140 -3.39 -1.80 1.77
CA LEU A 140 -3.53 -1.66 0.32
C LEU A 140 -4.90 -2.16 -0.12
N ASP A 141 -5.59 -1.33 -0.87
CA ASP A 141 -6.88 -1.71 -1.45
C ASP A 141 -6.68 -2.13 -2.91
N GLU A 142 -6.87 -3.43 -3.16
CA GLU A 142 -6.73 -4.08 -4.46
C GLU A 142 -5.45 -3.68 -5.25
N PRO A 143 -4.24 -3.86 -4.70
CA PRO A 143 -3.00 -3.38 -5.32
C PRO A 143 -2.67 -4.08 -6.65
N THR A 144 -3.38 -5.15 -7.01
CA THR A 144 -3.19 -5.91 -8.25
C THR A 144 -4.33 -5.73 -9.25
N SER A 145 -5.32 -4.91 -8.94
CA SER A 145 -6.47 -4.67 -9.83
C SER A 145 -6.03 -4.02 -11.13
N GLY A 146 -6.57 -4.54 -12.25
CA GLY A 146 -6.25 -4.03 -13.59
C GLY A 146 -4.89 -4.46 -14.15
N LEU A 147 -4.14 -5.32 -13.46
CA LEU A 147 -2.86 -5.86 -13.92
C LEU A 147 -3.02 -7.26 -14.51
N ASP A 148 -2.15 -7.59 -15.46
CA ASP A 148 -1.97 -8.99 -15.88
C ASP A 148 -1.31 -9.82 -14.78
N SER A 149 -1.32 -11.15 -14.95
CA SER A 149 -0.81 -12.08 -13.94
C SER A 149 0.69 -11.91 -13.63
N HIS A 150 1.49 -11.49 -14.62
CA HIS A 150 2.92 -11.28 -14.42
C HIS A 150 3.17 -10.03 -13.56
N MET A 151 2.60 -8.89 -13.95
CA MET A 151 2.71 -7.64 -13.22
C MET A 151 2.12 -7.74 -11.81
N ALA A 152 0.97 -8.43 -11.64
CA ALA A 152 0.37 -8.68 -10.35
C ALA A 152 1.31 -9.46 -9.41
N ASN A 153 1.98 -10.51 -9.92
CA ASN A 153 2.97 -11.26 -9.15
C ASN A 153 4.17 -10.39 -8.74
N GLU A 154 4.68 -9.53 -9.63
CA GLU A 154 5.78 -8.62 -9.30
C GLU A 154 5.40 -7.64 -8.19
N VAL A 155 4.19 -7.08 -8.23
CA VAL A 155 3.69 -6.18 -7.18
C VAL A 155 3.62 -6.92 -5.84
N VAL A 156 3.03 -8.13 -5.80
CA VAL A 156 2.93 -8.90 -4.55
C VAL A 156 4.31 -9.32 -4.03
N GLN A 157 5.26 -9.70 -4.90
CA GLN A 157 6.64 -9.99 -4.52
C GLN A 157 7.33 -8.75 -3.91
N SER A 158 7.12 -7.58 -4.50
CA SER A 158 7.66 -6.32 -3.96
C SER A 158 7.10 -6.00 -2.57
N LEU A 159 5.81 -6.27 -2.34
CA LEU A 159 5.20 -6.14 -1.01
C LEU A 159 5.78 -7.15 -0.02
N HIS A 160 5.91 -8.42 -0.42
CA HIS A 160 6.47 -9.47 0.43
C HIS A 160 7.90 -9.12 0.87
N ALA A 161 8.73 -8.57 -0.02
CA ALA A 161 10.09 -8.13 0.31
C ALA A 161 10.15 -7.07 1.42
N LEU A 162 9.09 -6.26 1.61
CA LEU A 162 9.01 -5.27 2.67
C LEU A 162 8.83 -5.88 4.07
N LEU A 163 8.42 -7.14 4.18
CA LEU A 163 8.26 -7.85 5.45
C LEU A 163 9.61 -8.03 6.18
N ALA A 164 10.71 -8.16 5.43
CA ALA A 164 12.05 -8.27 5.99
C ALA A 164 12.45 -7.06 6.88
N GLU A 165 11.74 -5.93 6.73
CA GLU A 165 11.91 -4.74 7.57
C GLU A 165 11.00 -4.73 8.81
N GLY A 166 10.31 -5.83 9.10
CA GLY A 166 9.37 -5.95 10.21
C GLY A 166 8.05 -5.19 9.99
N ARG A 167 7.68 -4.91 8.73
CA ARG A 167 6.40 -4.26 8.40
C ARG A 167 5.26 -5.27 8.45
N THR A 168 4.09 -4.80 8.83
CA THR A 168 2.84 -5.57 8.69
C THR A 168 2.11 -5.06 7.46
N ILE A 169 1.62 -5.97 6.63
CA ILE A 169 0.92 -5.63 5.39
C ILE A 169 -0.46 -6.29 5.40
N VAL A 170 -1.48 -5.51 5.12
CA VAL A 170 -2.85 -6.00 4.94
C VAL A 170 -3.35 -5.50 3.59
N CYS A 171 -3.68 -6.40 2.68
CA CYS A 171 -4.22 -6.00 1.39
C CYS A 171 -5.52 -6.72 1.06
N THR A 172 -6.48 -5.97 0.54
CA THR A 172 -7.59 -6.58 -0.16
C THR A 172 -7.07 -7.15 -1.47
N ILE A 173 -7.46 -8.36 -1.81
CA ILE A 173 -7.04 -8.98 -3.06
C ILE A 173 -8.20 -9.75 -3.68
N HIS A 174 -8.33 -9.65 -4.99
CA HIS A 174 -9.35 -10.36 -5.75
C HIS A 174 -8.68 -11.35 -6.69
N SER A 175 -9.05 -12.63 -6.58
CA SER A 175 -8.61 -13.73 -7.46
C SER A 175 -7.08 -13.73 -7.72
N PRO A 176 -6.23 -13.80 -6.68
CA PRO A 176 -4.79 -13.85 -6.86
C PRO A 176 -4.37 -15.11 -7.64
N THR A 177 -3.23 -15.04 -8.34
CA THR A 177 -2.59 -16.24 -8.88
C THR A 177 -2.13 -17.14 -7.73
N SER A 178 -1.98 -18.44 -7.97
CA SER A 178 -1.45 -19.36 -6.95
C SER A 178 -0.07 -18.93 -6.43
N LYS A 179 0.77 -18.36 -7.32
CA LYS A 179 2.08 -17.84 -6.96
C LYS A 179 1.99 -16.62 -6.03
N ALA A 180 1.10 -15.67 -6.32
CA ALA A 180 0.87 -14.51 -5.46
C ALA A 180 0.24 -14.94 -4.13
N PHE A 181 -0.72 -15.88 -4.15
CA PHE A 181 -1.41 -16.34 -2.97
C PHE A 181 -0.46 -17.03 -1.96
N ALA A 182 0.49 -17.81 -2.45
CA ALA A 182 1.49 -18.48 -1.61
C ALA A 182 2.44 -17.53 -0.84
N LEU A 183 2.43 -16.23 -1.15
CA LEU A 183 3.24 -15.23 -0.44
C LEU A 183 2.54 -14.62 0.78
N PHE A 184 1.25 -14.92 0.98
CA PHE A 184 0.51 -14.45 2.14
C PHE A 184 0.67 -15.41 3.32
N ASP A 185 0.84 -14.85 4.49
CA ASP A 185 0.96 -15.58 5.75
C ASP A 185 -0.40 -15.88 6.40
N ASP A 186 -1.37 -14.97 6.20
CA ASP A 186 -2.70 -15.06 6.81
C ASP A 186 -3.77 -14.74 5.77
N LEU A 187 -4.92 -15.41 5.91
CA LEU A 187 -6.11 -15.18 5.10
C LEU A 187 -7.29 -14.76 5.97
N LEU A 188 -7.95 -13.68 5.60
CA LEU A 188 -9.26 -13.29 6.12
C LEU A 188 -10.27 -13.30 4.97
N VAL A 189 -11.37 -14.03 5.13
CA VAL A 189 -12.44 -14.06 4.13
C VAL A 189 -13.70 -13.42 4.68
N LEU A 190 -14.18 -12.38 4.00
CA LEU A 190 -15.42 -11.71 4.33
C LEU A 190 -16.57 -12.15 3.41
N LYS A 191 -17.74 -12.32 3.99
CA LYS A 191 -19.01 -12.53 3.29
C LYS A 191 -20.10 -11.71 3.97
N GLU A 192 -20.78 -10.85 3.22
CA GLU A 192 -21.91 -10.04 3.71
C GLU A 192 -21.59 -9.26 5.00
N GLY A 193 -20.41 -8.65 5.06
CA GLY A 193 -19.95 -7.89 6.22
C GLY A 193 -19.50 -8.72 7.42
N LYS A 194 -19.48 -10.05 7.33
CA LYS A 194 -19.06 -10.95 8.40
C LYS A 194 -17.79 -11.70 8.05
N LEU A 195 -16.99 -12.00 9.06
CA LEU A 195 -15.81 -12.85 8.90
C LEU A 195 -16.28 -14.31 8.74
N ALA A 196 -16.04 -14.88 7.56
CA ALA A 196 -16.36 -16.27 7.24
C ALA A 196 -15.19 -17.22 7.55
N PHE A 197 -13.95 -16.75 7.40
CA PHE A 197 -12.74 -17.50 7.73
C PHE A 197 -11.64 -16.53 8.16
N GLY A 198 -10.80 -16.96 9.10
CA GLY A 198 -9.58 -16.26 9.52
C GLY A 198 -8.54 -17.24 10.03
N GLY A 199 -7.37 -17.25 9.41
CA GLY A 199 -6.27 -18.14 9.80
C GLY A 199 -5.07 -18.04 8.88
N PRO A 200 -4.00 -18.82 9.17
CA PRO A 200 -2.83 -18.95 8.31
C PRO A 200 -3.13 -19.70 7.03
#